data_0a500a38b1a07a3d7f1908f4dd85548e
#
_entry.id   0a500a38b1a07a3d7f1908f4dd85548e
#
_cell.length_a   1.000
_cell.length_b   1.000
_cell.length_c   1.000
_cell.angle_alpha   90.00
_cell.angle_beta   90.00
_cell.angle_gamma   90.00
#
_symmetry.space_group_name_H-M   'P 1'
#
loop_
_entity.id
_entity.type
_entity.pdbx_description
1 polymer ?
#
loop_
_entity_poly.entity_id
_entity_poly.type
_entity_poly.pdbx_seq_one_letter_code
_entity_poly.pdbx_strand_id
1 'polypeptide(L)'
;MLVLCAMVFAASTGKLISLWLQYKQASDDFNKLRNEIMADPGADEEPEPEEGPELPDYKKLAEQNPDLIGWIYLPDEKSYPVMHTPDRPQYYLRRNFEKEYSISGCIFLADENQTTDNHQLLYGHHMKDKSMFGSLENYMQDEDYFKEHREIRFDSLDSIRIYKVFAAFKTSVYGESDGFNIYRNVKDLNEEEYNTFVAEVKEHSIYEVDETPEYGTPLLTLSTCSYHRNDGAGREVVVCYLEKEFDRNGNLVKRTLSTYNRHPFAKEELN
;
A
#
# COMPACT_ATOMS: atom_id res chain seq x y z
N MET A 1 -46.61 -6.03 18.88
CA MET A 1 -45.23 -5.63 19.29
C MET A 1 -44.21 -6.76 19.19
N LEU A 2 -44.42 -7.94 19.76
CA LEU A 2 -43.50 -9.10 19.70
C LEU A 2 -43.16 -9.55 18.27
N VAL A 3 -44.13 -9.63 17.34
CA VAL A 3 -43.90 -10.03 15.94
C VAL A 3 -42.98 -9.01 15.21
N LEU A 4 -43.17 -7.72 15.43
CA LEU A 4 -42.31 -6.67 14.84
C LEU A 4 -40.88 -6.75 15.36
N CYS A 5 -40.72 -6.99 16.67
CA CYS A 5 -39.39 -7.17 17.27
C CYS A 5 -38.68 -8.42 16.69
N ALA A 6 -39.40 -9.52 16.51
CA ALA A 6 -38.85 -10.74 15.92
C ALA A 6 -38.43 -10.54 14.45
N MET A 7 -39.22 -9.80 13.66
CA MET A 7 -38.87 -9.48 12.27
C MET A 7 -37.61 -8.57 12.20
N VAL A 8 -37.53 -7.54 13.03
CA VAL A 8 -36.36 -6.66 13.10
C VAL A 8 -35.13 -7.46 13.53
N PHE A 9 -35.24 -8.33 14.51
CA PHE A 9 -34.16 -9.19 14.98
C PHE A 9 -33.68 -10.13 13.86
N ALA A 10 -34.59 -10.81 13.18
CA ALA A 10 -34.25 -11.72 12.08
C ALA A 10 -33.57 -10.97 10.92
N ALA A 11 -34.06 -9.80 10.54
CA ALA A 11 -33.48 -8.96 9.50
C ALA A 11 -32.06 -8.47 9.89
N SER A 12 -31.89 -8.05 11.14
CA SER A 12 -30.57 -7.60 11.66
C SER A 12 -29.56 -8.76 11.72
N THR A 13 -29.99 -9.94 12.17
CA THR A 13 -29.17 -11.15 12.21
C THR A 13 -28.76 -11.58 10.80
N GLY A 14 -29.71 -11.58 9.85
CA GLY A 14 -29.44 -11.89 8.44
C GLY A 14 -28.41 -10.93 7.82
N LYS A 15 -28.51 -9.64 8.13
CA LYS A 15 -27.52 -8.63 7.68
C LYS A 15 -26.12 -8.86 8.28
N LEU A 16 -26.06 -9.20 9.57
CA LEU A 16 -24.77 -9.50 10.24
C LEU A 16 -24.11 -10.74 9.65
N ILE A 17 -24.89 -11.80 9.41
CA ILE A 17 -24.37 -13.02 8.76
C ILE A 17 -23.89 -12.70 7.34
N SER A 18 -24.63 -11.93 6.56
CA SER A 18 -24.23 -11.52 5.21
C SER A 18 -22.92 -10.74 5.21
N LEU A 19 -22.78 -9.79 6.14
CA LEU A 19 -21.53 -9.03 6.29
C LEU A 19 -20.36 -9.95 6.68
N TRP A 20 -20.57 -10.84 7.65
CA TRP A 20 -19.53 -11.79 8.06
C TRP A 20 -19.07 -12.68 6.90
N LEU A 21 -20.03 -13.19 6.08
CA LEU A 21 -19.70 -13.98 4.89
C LEU A 21 -18.88 -13.19 3.87
N GLN A 22 -19.18 -11.91 3.64
CA GLN A 22 -18.43 -11.05 2.74
C GLN A 22 -17.00 -10.80 3.23
N TYR A 23 -16.79 -10.55 4.54
CA TYR A 23 -15.46 -10.42 5.13
C TYR A 23 -14.67 -11.72 5.01
N LYS A 24 -15.31 -12.85 5.31
CA LYS A 24 -14.67 -14.15 5.19
C LYS A 24 -14.26 -14.45 3.74
N GLN A 25 -15.14 -14.21 2.78
CA GLN A 25 -14.82 -14.40 1.37
C GLN A 25 -13.63 -13.54 0.92
N ALA A 26 -13.60 -12.26 1.28
CA ALA A 26 -12.49 -11.38 0.96
C ALA A 26 -11.15 -11.88 1.55
N SER A 27 -11.17 -12.38 2.78
CA SER A 27 -10.00 -13.00 3.40
C SER A 27 -9.55 -14.28 2.69
N ASP A 28 -10.51 -15.14 2.34
CA ASP A 28 -10.24 -16.40 1.62
C ASP A 28 -9.65 -16.14 0.23
N ASP A 29 -10.15 -15.11 -0.49
CA ASP A 29 -9.63 -14.69 -1.79
C ASP A 29 -8.14 -14.28 -1.69
N PHE A 30 -7.77 -13.43 -0.73
CA PHE A 30 -6.37 -13.02 -0.53
C PHE A 30 -5.48 -14.18 -0.07
N ASN A 31 -5.97 -15.06 0.79
CA ASN A 31 -5.21 -16.24 1.22
C ASN A 31 -4.93 -17.18 0.04
N LYS A 32 -5.90 -17.36 -0.87
CA LYS A 32 -5.71 -18.14 -2.08
C LYS A 32 -4.60 -17.58 -2.96
N LEU A 33 -4.63 -16.26 -3.24
CA LEU A 33 -3.61 -15.59 -4.03
C LEU A 33 -2.23 -15.70 -3.37
N ARG A 34 -2.15 -15.51 -2.04
CA ARG A 34 -0.89 -15.67 -1.28
C ARG A 34 -0.33 -17.07 -1.41
N ASN A 35 -1.17 -18.09 -1.27
CA ASN A 35 -0.74 -19.47 -1.42
C ASN A 35 -0.27 -19.78 -2.85
N GLU A 36 -0.84 -19.14 -3.85
CA GLU A 36 -0.43 -19.31 -5.25
C GLU A 36 1.00 -18.77 -5.50
N ILE A 37 1.37 -17.63 -4.91
CA ILE A 37 2.73 -17.07 -5.04
C ILE A 37 3.76 -17.79 -4.15
N MET A 38 3.32 -18.46 -3.07
CA MET A 38 4.18 -19.21 -2.17
C MET A 38 4.33 -20.70 -2.54
N ALA A 39 3.57 -21.19 -3.50
CA ALA A 39 3.51 -22.60 -3.88
C ALA A 39 4.59 -23.04 -4.89
N ASP A 40 5.68 -22.28 -5.06
CA ASP A 40 6.79 -22.73 -5.88
C ASP A 40 7.63 -23.78 -5.12
N PRO A 41 7.71 -25.04 -5.59
CA PRO A 41 8.32 -26.16 -4.85
C PRO A 41 9.86 -26.20 -4.98
N GLY A 42 10.51 -25.05 -5.18
CA GLY A 42 11.97 -24.95 -5.33
C GLY A 42 12.76 -24.69 -4.03
N ALA A 43 12.12 -24.52 -2.89
CA ALA A 43 12.77 -24.07 -1.66
C ALA A 43 13.06 -25.21 -0.67
N ASP A 44 13.87 -26.20 -1.07
CA ASP A 44 14.47 -27.20 -0.14
C ASP A 44 16.00 -27.01 0.02
N GLU A 45 16.54 -25.84 -0.25
CA GLU A 45 17.94 -25.53 0.07
C GLU A 45 18.00 -24.50 1.20
N GLU A 46 18.72 -24.84 2.29
CA GLU A 46 19.02 -23.88 3.37
C GLU A 46 19.75 -22.67 2.78
N PRO A 47 19.29 -21.42 3.04
CA PRO A 47 19.89 -20.23 2.46
C PRO A 47 21.34 -20.04 2.95
N GLU A 48 22.29 -19.88 2.04
CA GLU A 48 23.62 -19.38 2.34
C GLU A 48 23.56 -17.92 2.85
N PRO A 49 24.43 -17.48 3.77
CA PRO A 49 24.21 -16.28 4.60
C PRO A 49 24.38 -14.92 3.92
N GLU A 50 24.41 -14.79 2.59
CA GLU A 50 24.58 -13.54 1.84
C GLU A 50 23.57 -13.30 0.73
N GLU A 51 22.60 -14.19 0.51
CA GLU A 51 21.58 -13.98 -0.51
C GLU A 51 20.42 -13.14 0.07
N GLY A 52 20.01 -12.11 -0.68
CA GLY A 52 18.86 -11.28 -0.33
C GLY A 52 17.54 -12.08 -0.34
N PRO A 53 16.43 -11.49 0.11
CA PRO A 53 15.15 -12.16 0.13
C PRO A 53 14.74 -12.59 -1.29
N GLU A 54 14.17 -13.80 -1.42
CA GLU A 54 13.67 -14.30 -2.69
C GLU A 54 12.41 -13.54 -3.14
N LEU A 55 12.36 -13.17 -4.43
CA LEU A 55 11.20 -12.55 -5.05
C LEU A 55 10.20 -13.64 -5.47
N PRO A 56 8.98 -13.65 -4.90
CA PRO A 56 7.94 -14.59 -5.31
C PRO A 56 7.61 -14.46 -6.82
N ASP A 57 7.16 -15.54 -7.45
CA ASP A 57 6.78 -15.51 -8.86
C ASP A 57 5.39 -14.90 -9.07
N TYR A 58 5.34 -13.58 -9.25
CA TYR A 58 4.12 -12.86 -9.55
C TYR A 58 3.65 -12.98 -11.02
N LYS A 59 4.41 -13.63 -11.90
CA LYS A 59 4.11 -13.69 -13.35
C LYS A 59 2.76 -14.36 -13.61
N LYS A 60 2.50 -15.48 -12.95
CA LYS A 60 1.23 -16.20 -13.10
C LYS A 60 0.02 -15.34 -12.75
N LEU A 61 0.14 -14.54 -11.67
CA LEU A 61 -0.91 -13.61 -11.27
C LEU A 61 -1.02 -12.42 -12.24
N ALA A 62 0.10 -11.90 -12.74
CA ALA A 62 0.10 -10.82 -13.73
C ALA A 62 -0.50 -11.27 -15.09
N GLU A 63 -0.34 -12.54 -15.46
CA GLU A 63 -1.00 -13.13 -16.63
C GLU A 63 -2.51 -13.26 -16.44
N GLN A 64 -2.97 -13.60 -15.22
CA GLN A 64 -4.41 -13.67 -14.88
C GLN A 64 -5.05 -12.28 -14.81
N ASN A 65 -4.32 -11.30 -14.27
CA ASN A 65 -4.78 -9.93 -14.19
C ASN A 65 -3.65 -8.93 -14.47
N PRO A 66 -3.58 -8.36 -15.69
CA PRO A 66 -2.52 -7.43 -16.09
C PRO A 66 -2.57 -6.07 -15.36
N ASP A 67 -3.61 -5.79 -14.58
CA ASP A 67 -3.68 -4.60 -13.73
C ASP A 67 -2.80 -4.76 -12.46
N LEU A 68 -2.23 -5.95 -12.20
CA LEU A 68 -1.32 -6.21 -11.08
C LEU A 68 0.03 -5.53 -11.33
N ILE A 69 0.48 -4.70 -10.40
CA ILE A 69 1.79 -4.03 -10.46
C ILE A 69 2.77 -4.49 -9.38
N GLY A 70 2.30 -5.24 -8.38
CA GLY A 70 3.14 -5.71 -7.30
C GLY A 70 2.36 -6.26 -6.12
N TRP A 71 3.08 -6.44 -5.01
CA TRP A 71 2.55 -7.02 -3.78
C TRP A 71 3.09 -6.29 -2.57
N ILE A 72 2.22 -5.84 -1.66
CA ILE A 72 2.62 -5.16 -0.43
C ILE A 72 2.50 -6.08 0.77
N TYR A 73 3.51 -6.07 1.63
CA TYR A 73 3.55 -6.74 2.92
C TYR A 73 3.56 -5.69 4.02
N LEU A 74 2.57 -5.78 4.87
CA LEU A 74 2.39 -4.91 6.04
C LEU A 74 2.81 -5.68 7.30
N PRO A 75 3.02 -5.00 8.42
CA PRO A 75 3.16 -5.66 9.72
C PRO A 75 1.99 -6.60 10.03
N ASP A 76 2.15 -7.46 11.04
CA ASP A 76 1.15 -8.45 11.46
C ASP A 76 0.83 -9.50 10.37
N GLU A 77 1.84 -9.89 9.57
CA GLU A 77 1.76 -10.93 8.52
C GLU A 77 0.67 -10.67 7.45
N LYS A 78 0.28 -9.41 7.27
CA LYS A 78 -0.70 -9.02 6.26
C LYS A 78 -0.02 -8.72 4.93
N SER A 79 -0.56 -9.27 3.84
CA SER A 79 -0.04 -8.95 2.52
C SER A 79 -1.15 -8.98 1.46
N TYR A 80 -1.00 -8.13 0.44
CA TYR A 80 -2.06 -7.88 -0.55
C TYR A 80 -1.50 -7.56 -1.92
N PRO A 81 -2.21 -7.95 -3.01
CA PRO A 81 -1.89 -7.49 -4.35
C PRO A 81 -2.10 -5.97 -4.45
N VAL A 82 -1.24 -5.32 -5.23
CA VAL A 82 -1.35 -3.90 -5.57
C VAL A 82 -1.70 -3.76 -7.04
N MET A 83 -2.80 -3.07 -7.30
CA MET A 83 -3.38 -2.92 -8.63
C MET A 83 -3.15 -1.49 -9.16
N HIS A 84 -3.16 -1.32 -10.49
CA HIS A 84 -3.11 0.00 -11.13
C HIS A 84 -3.98 0.05 -12.39
N THR A 85 -4.86 1.04 -12.45
CA THR A 85 -5.78 1.26 -13.58
C THR A 85 -5.92 2.76 -13.86
N PRO A 86 -4.91 3.41 -14.49
CA PRO A 86 -4.88 4.87 -14.67
C PRO A 86 -6.10 5.40 -15.45
N ASP A 87 -6.64 4.61 -16.39
CA ASP A 87 -7.81 5.00 -17.19
C ASP A 87 -9.16 4.74 -16.51
N ARG A 88 -9.15 4.13 -15.32
CA ARG A 88 -10.35 3.74 -14.57
C ARG A 88 -10.19 4.08 -13.08
N PRO A 89 -10.31 5.36 -12.70
CA PRO A 89 -10.12 5.83 -11.33
C PRO A 89 -10.91 5.00 -10.33
N GLN A 90 -10.24 4.63 -9.22
CA GLN A 90 -10.83 3.89 -8.11
C GLN A 90 -11.51 2.55 -8.51
N TYR A 91 -11.14 1.97 -9.66
CA TYR A 91 -11.75 0.72 -10.16
C TYR A 91 -11.70 -0.40 -9.12
N TYR A 92 -10.55 -0.55 -8.42
CA TYR A 92 -10.35 -1.56 -7.39
C TYR A 92 -10.85 -1.19 -5.99
N LEU A 93 -11.48 -0.03 -5.82
CA LEU A 93 -12.06 0.36 -4.53
C LEU A 93 -13.11 -0.66 -4.04
N ARG A 94 -13.83 -1.31 -4.96
CA ARG A 94 -14.89 -2.28 -4.65
C ARG A 94 -14.81 -3.54 -5.53
N ARG A 95 -13.58 -3.91 -5.94
CA ARG A 95 -13.33 -5.13 -6.72
C ARG A 95 -12.15 -5.90 -6.17
N ASN A 96 -12.29 -7.23 -6.15
CA ASN A 96 -11.21 -8.15 -5.85
C ASN A 96 -10.27 -8.31 -7.06
N PHE A 97 -9.27 -9.18 -6.93
CA PHE A 97 -8.30 -9.48 -7.98
C PHE A 97 -8.97 -10.03 -9.26
N GLU A 98 -10.02 -10.82 -9.14
CA GLU A 98 -10.80 -11.38 -10.25
C GLU A 98 -11.75 -10.35 -10.89
N LYS A 99 -11.70 -9.07 -10.47
CA LYS A 99 -12.55 -7.96 -10.94
C LYS A 99 -14.03 -8.09 -10.54
N GLU A 100 -14.34 -8.97 -9.60
CA GLU A 100 -15.67 -9.14 -9.03
C GLU A 100 -15.89 -8.15 -7.87
N TYR A 101 -17.16 -7.96 -7.50
CA TYR A 101 -17.48 -7.09 -6.36
C TYR A 101 -16.90 -7.64 -5.05
N SER A 102 -16.18 -6.80 -4.34
CA SER A 102 -15.65 -7.10 -3.00
C SER A 102 -15.83 -5.90 -2.07
N ILE A 103 -16.21 -6.16 -0.83
CA ILE A 103 -16.38 -5.11 0.18
C ILE A 103 -15.02 -4.49 0.59
N SER A 104 -13.96 -5.27 0.55
CA SER A 104 -12.60 -4.83 0.88
C SER A 104 -11.88 -4.19 -0.30
N GLY A 105 -12.33 -4.45 -1.54
CA GLY A 105 -11.58 -4.08 -2.74
C GLY A 105 -10.18 -4.71 -2.79
N CYS A 106 -9.27 -4.11 -3.54
CA CYS A 106 -7.82 -4.34 -3.51
C CYS A 106 -7.11 -3.05 -3.11
N ILE A 107 -5.84 -3.15 -2.73
CA ILE A 107 -4.95 -2.00 -2.65
C ILE A 107 -4.61 -1.57 -4.07
N PHE A 108 -4.56 -0.26 -4.33
CA PHE A 108 -4.28 0.25 -5.66
C PHE A 108 -3.45 1.53 -5.64
N LEU A 109 -2.64 1.70 -6.67
CA LEU A 109 -1.86 2.92 -6.92
C LEU A 109 -2.79 4.05 -7.36
N ALA A 110 -2.55 5.26 -6.91
CA ALA A 110 -3.29 6.45 -7.33
C ALA A 110 -3.29 6.60 -8.87
N ASP A 111 -4.39 7.07 -9.42
CA ASP A 111 -4.59 7.12 -10.87
C ASP A 111 -3.60 8.06 -11.56
N GLU A 112 -3.22 9.13 -10.86
CA GLU A 112 -2.27 10.14 -11.33
C GLU A 112 -0.83 9.66 -11.31
N ASN A 113 -0.51 8.61 -10.52
CA ASN A 113 0.83 8.06 -10.43
C ASN A 113 1.18 7.19 -11.65
N GLN A 114 2.48 7.22 -11.98
CA GLN A 114 3.13 6.17 -12.75
C GLN A 114 3.91 5.24 -11.81
N THR A 115 4.09 3.99 -12.21
CA THR A 115 4.87 3.01 -11.43
C THR A 115 6.34 3.39 -11.28
N THR A 116 6.79 4.38 -12.04
CA THR A 116 8.15 4.92 -12.08
C THR A 116 8.33 6.21 -11.30
N ASP A 117 7.26 6.82 -10.79
CA ASP A 117 7.35 8.08 -10.05
C ASP A 117 8.20 7.92 -8.77
N ASN A 118 8.90 8.99 -8.40
CA ASN A 118 9.69 9.03 -7.17
C ASN A 118 8.84 9.18 -5.91
N HIS A 119 7.57 9.50 -6.05
CA HIS A 119 6.59 9.44 -4.97
C HIS A 119 5.33 8.72 -5.45
N GLN A 120 5.07 7.56 -4.85
CA GLN A 120 3.90 6.72 -5.12
C GLN A 120 2.91 6.77 -3.96
N LEU A 121 1.62 6.84 -4.27
CA LEU A 121 0.54 6.81 -3.28
C LEU A 121 -0.34 5.60 -3.49
N LEU A 122 -0.44 4.75 -2.48
CA LEU A 122 -1.33 3.60 -2.44
C LEU A 122 -2.57 3.89 -1.61
N TYR A 123 -3.72 3.49 -2.15
CA TYR A 123 -5.00 3.52 -1.46
C TYR A 123 -5.44 2.12 -1.04
N GLY A 124 -6.02 2.01 0.15
CA GLY A 124 -6.65 0.79 0.64
C GLY A 124 -7.78 1.11 1.61
N HIS A 125 -8.76 0.21 1.74
CA HIS A 125 -9.86 0.39 2.69
C HIS A 125 -9.41 0.31 4.14
N HIS A 126 -10.03 1.13 4.98
CA HIS A 126 -10.00 0.96 6.44
C HIS A 126 -11.06 -0.08 6.83
N MET A 127 -10.66 -1.34 6.91
CA MET A 127 -11.56 -2.41 7.33
C MET A 127 -11.59 -2.51 8.87
N LYS A 128 -12.77 -2.73 9.44
CA LYS A 128 -12.97 -2.79 10.90
C LYS A 128 -12.27 -3.97 11.57
N ASP A 129 -12.01 -5.04 10.83
CA ASP A 129 -11.26 -6.22 11.27
C ASP A 129 -9.74 -6.03 11.15
N LYS A 130 -9.30 -4.78 10.90
CA LYS A 130 -7.89 -4.42 10.68
C LYS A 130 -7.26 -5.05 9.45
N SER A 131 -8.03 -5.66 8.55
CA SER A 131 -7.54 -6.05 7.23
C SER A 131 -7.33 -4.84 6.31
N MET A 132 -6.74 -5.07 5.15
CA MET A 132 -6.35 -4.03 4.21
C MET A 132 -5.48 -2.96 4.92
N PHE A 133 -5.79 -1.68 4.74
CA PHE A 133 -5.14 -0.57 5.44
C PHE A 133 -5.79 -0.21 6.79
N GLY A 134 -6.69 -1.05 7.31
CA GLY A 134 -7.25 -0.87 8.66
C GLY A 134 -6.19 -0.97 9.78
N SER A 135 -5.08 -1.67 9.54
CA SER A 135 -3.95 -1.75 10.50
C SER A 135 -3.12 -0.47 10.56
N LEU A 136 -3.21 0.44 9.58
CA LEU A 136 -2.49 1.73 9.63
C LEU A 136 -2.92 2.59 10.83
N GLU A 137 -4.13 2.37 11.34
CA GLU A 137 -4.59 3.04 12.57
C GLU A 137 -3.64 2.81 13.77
N ASN A 138 -2.96 1.65 13.83
CA ASN A 138 -2.02 1.34 14.90
C ASN A 138 -0.85 2.34 14.94
N TYR A 139 -0.37 2.80 13.78
CA TYR A 139 0.66 3.85 13.70
C TYR A 139 0.21 5.19 14.27
N MET A 140 -1.11 5.42 14.37
CA MET A 140 -1.67 6.68 14.89
C MET A 140 -1.96 6.64 16.41
N GLN A 141 -2.01 5.45 16.98
CA GLN A 141 -2.50 5.24 18.35
C GLN A 141 -1.40 4.77 19.30
N ASP A 142 -0.32 4.18 18.78
CA ASP A 142 0.69 3.50 19.57
C ASP A 142 2.10 3.87 19.08
N GLU A 143 2.85 4.58 19.91
CA GLU A 143 4.21 5.01 19.61
C GLU A 143 5.19 3.84 19.57
N ASP A 144 4.99 2.83 20.40
CA ASP A 144 5.83 1.63 20.41
C ASP A 144 5.58 0.83 19.12
N TYR A 145 4.33 0.72 18.68
CA TYR A 145 4.02 0.13 17.38
C TYR A 145 4.70 0.87 16.23
N PHE A 146 4.64 2.21 16.22
CA PHE A 146 5.32 3.02 15.21
C PHE A 146 6.84 2.74 15.19
N LYS A 147 7.48 2.62 16.35
CA LYS A 147 8.93 2.38 16.46
C LYS A 147 9.34 0.97 16.04
N GLU A 148 8.53 -0.02 16.38
CA GLU A 148 8.85 -1.44 16.18
C GLU A 148 8.48 -1.94 14.77
N HIS A 149 7.51 -1.29 14.08
CA HIS A 149 6.97 -1.74 12.81
C HIS A 149 7.26 -0.77 11.65
N ARG A 150 8.48 -0.24 11.61
CA ARG A 150 8.85 0.76 10.59
C ARG A 150 9.12 0.18 9.20
N GLU A 151 9.19 -1.12 9.04
CA GLU A 151 9.47 -1.76 7.77
C GLU A 151 8.19 -2.12 7.02
N ILE A 152 8.10 -1.66 5.77
CA ILE A 152 7.06 -2.01 4.80
C ILE A 152 7.75 -2.58 3.55
N ARG A 153 7.43 -3.82 3.19
CA ARG A 153 7.92 -4.41 1.95
C ARG A 153 6.89 -4.19 0.83
N PHE A 154 7.31 -3.63 -0.29
CA PHE A 154 6.50 -3.52 -1.50
C PHE A 154 7.27 -4.07 -2.68
N ASP A 155 6.93 -5.27 -3.10
CA ASP A 155 7.51 -5.92 -4.26
C ASP A 155 6.86 -5.39 -5.53
N SER A 156 7.67 -4.97 -6.50
CA SER A 156 7.23 -4.86 -7.89
C SER A 156 7.24 -6.25 -8.54
N LEU A 157 6.87 -6.35 -9.81
CA LEU A 157 6.98 -7.63 -10.53
C LEU A 157 8.43 -8.08 -10.75
N ASP A 158 9.41 -7.20 -10.53
CA ASP A 158 10.83 -7.42 -10.87
C ASP A 158 11.82 -7.16 -9.72
N SER A 159 11.38 -6.59 -8.61
CA SER A 159 12.27 -6.25 -7.49
C SER A 159 11.54 -6.28 -6.15
N ILE A 160 12.28 -6.56 -5.08
CA ILE A 160 11.85 -6.42 -3.69
C ILE A 160 12.29 -5.06 -3.21
N ARG A 161 11.36 -4.29 -2.64
CA ARG A 161 11.63 -2.96 -2.10
C ARG A 161 11.23 -2.91 -0.64
N ILE A 162 12.20 -2.59 0.19
CA ILE A 162 12.03 -2.41 1.63
C ILE A 162 11.97 -0.90 1.90
N TYR A 163 10.83 -0.45 2.35
CA TYR A 163 10.58 0.94 2.72
C TYR A 163 10.59 1.09 4.24
N LYS A 164 11.08 2.24 4.70
CA LYS A 164 11.10 2.59 6.12
C LYS A 164 10.12 3.72 6.41
N VAL A 165 9.21 3.49 7.35
CA VAL A 165 8.25 4.50 7.81
C VAL A 165 8.99 5.64 8.50
N PHE A 166 8.74 6.89 8.11
CA PHE A 166 9.30 8.08 8.76
C PHE A 166 8.25 9.10 9.18
N ALA A 167 6.99 8.94 8.78
CA ALA A 167 5.90 9.77 9.25
C ALA A 167 4.57 9.02 9.27
N ALA A 168 3.73 9.37 10.25
CA ALA A 168 2.36 8.89 10.37
C ALA A 168 1.48 10.01 10.94
N PHE A 169 0.35 10.29 10.28
CA PHE A 169 -0.54 11.39 10.69
C PHE A 169 -1.97 11.22 10.17
N LYS A 170 -2.88 12.00 10.75
CA LYS A 170 -4.26 12.15 10.28
C LYS A 170 -4.40 13.43 9.49
N THR A 171 -5.08 13.38 8.36
CA THR A 171 -5.30 14.52 7.48
C THR A 171 -6.68 14.47 6.82
N SER A 172 -6.93 15.36 5.90
CA SER A 172 -8.14 15.43 5.08
C SER A 172 -7.83 15.40 3.59
N VAL A 173 -8.73 14.84 2.79
CA VAL A 173 -8.64 14.94 1.32
C VAL A 173 -8.65 16.36 0.81
N TYR A 174 -9.15 17.30 1.61
CA TYR A 174 -9.17 18.74 1.27
C TYR A 174 -7.88 19.47 1.68
N GLY A 175 -6.97 18.79 2.39
CA GLY A 175 -5.77 19.35 2.98
C GLY A 175 -6.03 19.97 4.37
N GLU A 176 -4.98 20.57 4.92
CA GLU A 176 -4.98 21.19 6.24
C GLU A 176 -5.11 22.73 6.15
N SER A 177 -5.35 23.36 7.30
CA SER A 177 -5.58 24.80 7.36
C SER A 177 -4.35 25.66 7.03
N ASP A 178 -3.15 25.11 7.15
CA ASP A 178 -1.87 25.72 6.79
C ASP A 178 -1.53 25.60 5.30
N GLY A 179 -2.38 24.87 4.53
CA GLY A 179 -2.23 24.66 3.10
C GLY A 179 -1.59 23.33 2.73
N PHE A 180 -1.09 22.55 3.70
CA PHE A 180 -0.56 21.21 3.45
C PHE A 180 -1.65 20.31 2.86
N ASN A 181 -1.30 19.59 1.79
CA ASN A 181 -2.16 18.56 1.22
C ASN A 181 -1.33 17.50 0.52
N ILE A 182 -1.23 16.34 1.15
CA ILE A 182 -0.44 15.23 0.67
C ILE A 182 -0.84 14.75 -0.75
N TYR A 183 -2.10 14.92 -1.13
CA TYR A 183 -2.63 14.48 -2.42
C TYR A 183 -2.26 15.39 -3.60
N ARG A 184 -1.68 16.58 -3.35
CA ARG A 184 -1.19 17.46 -4.41
C ARG A 184 0.17 17.07 -4.97
N ASN A 185 0.91 16.25 -4.23
CA ASN A 185 2.30 15.87 -4.54
C ASN A 185 2.40 14.40 -4.99
N VAL A 186 1.33 13.84 -5.53
CA VAL A 186 1.26 12.47 -6.03
C VAL A 186 1.75 12.45 -7.48
N LYS A 187 3.08 12.48 -7.65
CA LYS A 187 3.73 12.56 -8.97
C LYS A 187 5.24 12.40 -8.82
N ASP A 188 5.93 12.50 -9.94
CA ASP A 188 7.38 12.68 -9.95
C ASP A 188 7.74 14.08 -9.44
N LEU A 189 8.44 14.19 -8.30
CA LEU A 189 8.79 15.44 -7.64
C LEU A 189 10.18 15.89 -8.07
N ASN A 190 10.35 17.17 -8.41
CA ASN A 190 11.68 17.75 -8.52
C ASN A 190 12.29 17.97 -7.14
N GLU A 191 13.57 18.40 -7.08
CA GLU A 191 14.32 18.52 -5.82
C GLU A 191 13.68 19.48 -4.81
N GLU A 192 13.19 20.64 -5.26
CA GLU A 192 12.55 21.64 -4.41
C GLU A 192 11.20 21.11 -3.86
N GLU A 193 10.37 20.54 -4.75
CA GLU A 193 9.10 19.93 -4.39
C GLU A 193 9.30 18.76 -3.41
N TYR A 194 10.32 17.91 -3.65
CA TYR A 194 10.63 16.77 -2.80
C TYR A 194 11.05 17.21 -1.40
N ASN A 195 11.99 18.15 -1.31
CA ASN A 195 12.50 18.63 -0.02
C ASN A 195 11.40 19.36 0.78
N THR A 196 10.55 20.14 0.11
CA THR A 196 9.40 20.79 0.71
C THR A 196 8.40 19.74 1.23
N PHE A 197 8.06 18.76 0.41
CA PHE A 197 7.14 17.67 0.78
C PHE A 197 7.65 16.88 1.99
N VAL A 198 8.93 16.49 2.01
CA VAL A 198 9.52 15.74 3.14
C VAL A 198 9.48 16.58 4.42
N ALA A 199 9.78 17.88 4.36
CA ALA A 199 9.72 18.77 5.52
C ALA A 199 8.29 18.90 6.07
N GLU A 200 7.30 19.15 5.21
CA GLU A 200 5.88 19.25 5.59
C GLU A 200 5.36 17.94 6.19
N VAL A 201 5.71 16.79 5.60
CA VAL A 201 5.33 15.46 6.10
C VAL A 201 5.89 15.21 7.51
N LYS A 202 7.15 15.59 7.75
CA LYS A 202 7.77 15.47 9.10
C LYS A 202 7.08 16.38 10.11
N GLU A 203 6.72 17.61 9.73
CA GLU A 203 6.03 18.56 10.60
C GLU A 203 4.65 18.06 11.03
N HIS A 204 3.93 17.36 10.13
CA HIS A 204 2.59 16.81 10.42
C HIS A 204 2.63 15.45 11.12
N SER A 205 3.80 14.80 11.19
CA SER A 205 3.91 13.48 11.83
C SER A 205 3.57 13.54 13.32
N ILE A 206 2.81 12.54 13.79
CA ILE A 206 2.47 12.38 15.21
C ILE A 206 3.72 12.11 16.05
N TYR A 207 4.67 11.37 15.47
CA TYR A 207 5.93 10.99 16.13
C TYR A 207 7.12 11.54 15.37
N GLU A 208 8.11 12.03 16.08
CA GLU A 208 9.35 12.52 15.50
C GLU A 208 10.31 11.38 15.19
N VAL A 209 11.02 11.50 14.06
CA VAL A 209 12.14 10.65 13.69
C VAL A 209 13.32 11.52 13.26
N ASP A 210 14.53 11.04 13.55
CA ASP A 210 15.77 11.77 13.21
C ASP A 210 16.06 11.70 11.71
N GLU A 211 15.71 10.57 11.07
CA GLU A 211 16.00 10.34 9.66
C GLU A 211 15.20 11.27 8.75
N THR A 212 15.85 11.75 7.72
CA THR A 212 15.27 12.55 6.65
C THR A 212 15.72 11.99 5.32
N PRO A 213 14.80 11.49 4.47
CA PRO A 213 15.21 11.00 3.16
C PRO A 213 15.73 12.13 2.28
N GLU A 214 16.83 11.86 1.58
CA GLU A 214 17.44 12.79 0.62
C GLU A 214 16.73 12.71 -0.74
N TYR A 215 16.76 13.82 -1.51
CA TYR A 215 16.26 13.84 -2.88
C TYR A 215 16.86 12.71 -3.72
N GLY A 216 16.01 12.04 -4.48
CA GLY A 216 16.34 10.83 -5.24
C GLY A 216 16.05 9.53 -4.49
N THR A 217 15.67 9.58 -3.22
CA THR A 217 15.15 8.40 -2.50
C THR A 217 13.66 8.24 -2.81
N PRO A 218 13.22 7.08 -3.36
CA PRO A 218 11.79 6.85 -3.62
C PRO A 218 10.95 6.93 -2.36
N LEU A 219 9.80 7.59 -2.47
CA LEU A 219 8.80 7.70 -1.41
C LEU A 219 7.59 6.82 -1.70
N LEU A 220 7.01 6.26 -0.65
CA LEU A 220 5.78 5.50 -0.68
C LEU A 220 4.83 6.04 0.39
N THR A 221 3.65 6.48 -0.03
CA THR A 221 2.59 6.89 0.87
C THR A 221 1.46 5.87 0.88
N LEU A 222 1.03 5.45 2.06
CA LEU A 222 -0.14 4.59 2.27
C LEU A 222 -1.26 5.45 2.84
N SER A 223 -2.44 5.41 2.22
CA SER A 223 -3.59 6.22 2.64
C SER A 223 -4.85 5.39 2.78
N THR A 224 -5.57 5.61 3.88
CA THR A 224 -6.88 4.99 4.13
C THR A 224 -7.87 5.99 4.73
N CYS A 225 -9.15 5.64 4.75
CA CYS A 225 -10.17 6.44 5.40
C CYS A 225 -9.95 6.49 6.91
N SER A 226 -10.26 7.62 7.51
CA SER A 226 -10.28 7.79 8.96
C SER A 226 -11.61 8.37 9.42
N TYR A 227 -12.04 7.92 10.58
CA TYR A 227 -13.32 8.36 11.19
C TYR A 227 -13.15 9.55 12.13
N HIS A 228 -11.97 10.20 12.18
CA HIS A 228 -11.73 11.37 13.03
C HIS A 228 -12.52 12.62 12.58
N ARG A 229 -13.06 12.61 11.34
CA ARG A 229 -13.91 13.66 10.77
C ARG A 229 -15.29 13.11 10.44
N ASN A 230 -16.32 13.88 10.78
CA ASN A 230 -17.72 13.50 10.53
C ASN A 230 -18.17 13.69 9.07
N ASP A 231 -17.36 14.40 8.25
CA ASP A 231 -17.65 14.68 6.83
C ASP A 231 -17.17 13.59 5.86
N GLY A 232 -16.55 12.53 6.39
CA GLY A 232 -15.99 11.43 5.59
C GLY A 232 -14.69 11.78 4.85
N ALA A 233 -14.19 13.01 5.03
CA ALA A 233 -12.96 13.47 4.38
C ALA A 233 -11.69 13.05 5.13
N GLY A 234 -11.80 12.51 6.34
CA GLY A 234 -10.67 12.09 7.17
C GLY A 234 -9.85 10.98 6.52
N ARG A 235 -8.54 11.08 6.64
CA ARG A 235 -7.57 10.07 6.18
C ARG A 235 -6.53 9.80 7.27
N GLU A 236 -6.06 8.57 7.30
CA GLU A 236 -4.84 8.14 7.97
C GLU A 236 -3.80 7.88 6.90
N VAL A 237 -2.61 8.41 7.16
CA VAL A 237 -1.51 8.40 6.20
C VAL A 237 -0.24 7.93 6.89
N VAL A 238 0.47 7.00 6.25
CA VAL A 238 1.80 6.53 6.62
C VAL A 238 2.74 6.81 5.45
N VAL A 239 3.84 7.51 5.70
CA VAL A 239 4.81 7.88 4.66
C VAL A 239 6.13 7.17 4.93
N CYS A 240 6.65 6.57 3.87
CA CYS A 240 7.85 5.75 3.90
C CYS A 240 8.85 6.21 2.84
N TYR A 241 10.13 5.93 3.06
CA TYR A 241 11.18 6.07 2.06
C TYR A 241 11.85 4.73 1.78
N LEU A 242 12.36 4.55 0.57
CA LEU A 242 13.05 3.33 0.17
C LEU A 242 14.38 3.22 0.92
N GLU A 243 14.54 2.18 1.73
CA GLU A 243 15.77 1.87 2.45
C GLU A 243 16.65 0.90 1.66
N LYS A 244 16.06 -0.16 1.10
CA LYS A 244 16.76 -1.20 0.33
C LYS A 244 15.94 -1.65 -0.86
N GLU A 245 16.61 -2.03 -1.93
CA GLU A 245 16.00 -2.70 -3.07
C GLU A 245 16.87 -3.87 -3.50
N PHE A 246 16.23 -4.99 -3.79
CA PHE A 246 16.89 -6.19 -4.32
C PHE A 246 16.31 -6.49 -5.70
N ASP A 247 17.19 -6.88 -6.61
CA ASP A 247 16.75 -7.36 -7.93
C ASP A 247 16.11 -8.77 -7.83
N ARG A 248 15.66 -9.29 -8.95
CA ARG A 248 15.02 -10.60 -9.05
C ARG A 248 15.91 -11.77 -8.57
N ASN A 249 17.23 -11.57 -8.55
CA ASN A 249 18.22 -12.57 -8.14
C ASN A 249 18.65 -12.38 -6.67
N GLY A 250 17.98 -11.52 -5.91
CA GLY A 250 18.34 -11.21 -4.52
C GLY A 250 19.53 -10.27 -4.35
N ASN A 251 20.10 -9.71 -5.43
CA ASN A 251 21.21 -8.79 -5.32
C ASN A 251 20.75 -7.40 -4.88
N LEU A 252 21.45 -6.80 -3.91
CA LEU A 252 21.19 -5.43 -3.49
C LEU A 252 21.43 -4.44 -4.63
N VAL A 253 20.40 -3.71 -5.01
CA VAL A 253 20.46 -2.66 -6.04
C VAL A 253 21.06 -1.39 -5.41
N LYS A 254 22.26 -1.02 -5.83
CA LYS A 254 22.88 0.25 -5.43
C LYS A 254 22.30 1.37 -6.28
N ARG A 255 21.36 2.14 -5.72
CA ARG A 255 20.84 3.34 -6.38
C ARG A 255 21.80 4.50 -6.17
N THR A 256 22.06 5.24 -7.25
CA THR A 256 22.73 6.54 -7.23
C THR A 256 21.76 7.56 -7.81
N LEU A 257 21.86 8.85 -7.46
CA LEU A 257 21.07 9.93 -8.03
C LEU A 257 21.03 9.90 -9.56
N SER A 258 22.10 9.44 -10.21
CA SER A 258 22.17 9.30 -11.67
C SER A 258 21.36 8.12 -12.24
N THR A 259 21.01 7.12 -11.42
CA THR A 259 20.17 6.00 -11.86
C THR A 259 18.68 6.31 -11.76
N TYR A 260 18.31 7.27 -10.92
CA TYR A 260 16.93 7.72 -10.78
C TYR A 260 16.44 8.49 -12.02
N ASN A 261 17.31 9.28 -12.64
CA ASN A 261 17.02 10.04 -13.87
C ASN A 261 17.05 9.18 -15.15
N ARG A 262 17.32 7.88 -15.06
CA ARG A 262 17.22 6.95 -16.18
C ARG A 262 15.99 6.09 -15.98
N HIS A 263 14.87 6.53 -16.54
CA HIS A 263 13.68 5.67 -16.68
C HIS A 263 14.06 4.32 -17.26
N PRO A 264 13.76 3.19 -16.60
CA PRO A 264 13.92 1.87 -17.22
C PRO A 264 12.98 1.65 -18.42
N PHE A 265 12.11 2.60 -18.70
CA PHE A 265 11.16 2.59 -19.82
C PHE A 265 11.21 3.85 -20.69
N ALA A 266 12.38 4.48 -20.85
CA ALA A 266 12.56 5.35 -21.99
C ALA A 266 12.30 4.49 -23.22
N LYS A 267 11.12 4.65 -23.86
CA LYS A 267 10.85 4.08 -25.18
C LYS A 267 12.04 4.45 -26.06
N GLU A 268 12.81 3.44 -26.50
CA GLU A 268 13.62 3.62 -27.67
C GLU A 268 12.66 4.11 -28.75
N GLU A 269 12.80 5.37 -29.17
CA GLU A 269 12.19 5.86 -30.36
C GLU A 269 12.73 5.00 -31.49
N LEU A 270 11.91 4.08 -31.97
CA LEU A 270 12.13 3.35 -33.21
C LEU A 270 12.10 4.38 -34.35
N ASN A 271 13.29 4.80 -34.79
CA ASN A 271 13.48 5.38 -36.13
C ASN A 271 13.46 4.27 -37.20
#